data_065fbb723761092d905f1b44ac983c29
#
_entry.id   065fbb723761092d905f1b44ac983c29
#
_cell.length_a   1.000
_cell.length_b   1.000
_cell.length_c   1.000
_cell.angle_alpha   90.00
_cell.angle_beta   90.00
_cell.angle_gamma   90.00
#
_symmetry.space_group_name_H-M   'P 1'
#
loop_
_entity.id
_entity.type
_entity.pdbx_description
1 polymer ?
#
loop_
_entity_poly.entity_id
_entity_poly.type
_entity_poly.pdbx_seq_one_letter_code
_entity_poly.pdbx_strand_id
1 'polypeptide(L)'
;MEKKRLHAIYITAISVLGVTALSLGAALIATNLPESPKSGMEQYYDEKVAAFGMENSNFSRGQIVFIGDSITDLYPLGDYYSDLDLMTYNRGISGDTTKGVLKRMDVSLYAIQPTKVVLMIGINDINGGVPFKETSNNYKAILDGIKTNLPNTVTYCMSILPMSDKILEVAQVDIPGQNQKVREMNEEIKPIIADHGYTYLDLYSLVQDENQKLRNELTDDGIHLNSNGFAIWTNLVKPYLM
;
A
#
# COMPACT_ATOMS: atom_id res chain seq x y z
N MET A 1 22.29 -65.69 11.88
CA MET A 1 21.42 -64.73 11.19
C MET A 1 20.89 -63.62 12.12
N GLU A 2 20.58 -63.88 13.37
CA GLU A 2 20.05 -62.87 14.32
C GLU A 2 21.00 -61.71 14.64
N LYS A 3 22.29 -61.95 14.88
CA LYS A 3 23.26 -60.85 15.17
C LYS A 3 23.40 -59.80 14.07
N LYS A 4 23.25 -60.20 12.80
CA LYS A 4 23.32 -59.26 11.65
C LYS A 4 22.04 -58.41 11.54
N ARG A 5 20.88 -58.95 11.95
CA ARG A 5 19.61 -58.17 11.98
C ARG A 5 19.60 -57.15 13.10
N LEU A 6 20.13 -57.48 14.29
CA LEU A 6 20.26 -56.52 15.40
C LEU A 6 21.19 -55.34 15.06
N HIS A 7 22.34 -55.62 14.39
CA HIS A 7 23.27 -54.55 13.98
C HIS A 7 22.64 -53.61 12.93
N ALA A 8 21.87 -54.13 11.98
CA ALA A 8 21.17 -53.30 11.01
C ALA A 8 20.10 -52.40 11.65
N ILE A 9 19.37 -52.92 12.63
CA ILE A 9 18.36 -52.14 13.37
C ILE A 9 18.99 -51.03 14.20
N TYR A 10 20.15 -51.30 14.84
CA TYR A 10 20.86 -50.27 15.60
C TYR A 10 21.45 -49.15 14.74
N ILE A 11 22.00 -49.49 13.57
CA ILE A 11 22.54 -48.49 12.64
C ILE A 11 21.41 -47.62 12.06
N THR A 12 20.26 -48.20 11.76
CA THR A 12 19.09 -47.44 11.25
C THR A 12 18.49 -46.54 12.33
N ALA A 13 18.44 -47.00 13.58
CA ALA A 13 17.94 -46.18 14.70
C ALA A 13 18.86 -44.97 15.02
N ILE A 14 20.19 -45.17 14.98
CA ILE A 14 21.14 -44.08 15.20
C ILE A 14 21.12 -43.08 14.07
N SER A 15 20.94 -43.50 12.80
CA SER A 15 20.86 -42.56 11.68
C SER A 15 19.56 -41.74 11.70
N VAL A 16 18.43 -42.34 12.09
CA VAL A 16 17.15 -41.63 12.23
C VAL A 16 17.19 -40.62 13.36
N LEU A 17 17.75 -40.99 14.51
CA LEU A 17 17.92 -40.08 15.67
C LEU A 17 18.91 -38.94 15.36
N GLY A 18 19.98 -39.20 14.60
CA GLY A 18 20.94 -38.19 14.19
C GLY A 18 20.36 -37.17 13.22
N VAL A 19 19.55 -37.61 12.25
CA VAL A 19 18.88 -36.71 11.29
C VAL A 19 17.80 -35.86 11.97
N THR A 20 17.04 -36.42 12.90
CA THR A 20 16.03 -35.67 13.65
C THR A 20 16.66 -34.65 14.62
N ALA A 21 17.78 -34.97 15.27
CA ALA A 21 18.50 -34.06 16.13
C ALA A 21 19.15 -32.89 15.33
N LEU A 22 19.68 -33.17 14.14
CA LEU A 22 20.23 -32.14 13.24
C LEU A 22 19.13 -31.23 12.67
N SER A 23 17.96 -31.77 12.33
CA SER A 23 16.83 -30.98 11.83
C SER A 23 16.19 -30.11 12.93
N LEU A 24 16.08 -30.61 14.16
CA LEU A 24 15.62 -29.86 15.31
C LEU A 24 16.64 -28.78 15.73
N GLY A 25 17.94 -29.08 15.70
CA GLY A 25 18.98 -28.10 15.95
C GLY A 25 19.04 -26.98 14.93
N ALA A 26 18.88 -27.31 13.64
CA ALA A 26 18.81 -26.32 12.56
C ALA A 26 17.55 -25.46 12.66
N ALA A 27 16.40 -26.01 13.01
CA ALA A 27 15.17 -25.27 13.23
C ALA A 27 15.28 -24.33 14.46
N LEU A 28 15.88 -24.78 15.56
CA LEU A 28 16.13 -23.95 16.77
C LEU A 28 17.15 -22.84 16.52
N ILE A 29 18.16 -23.05 15.68
CA ILE A 29 19.13 -22.04 15.30
C ILE A 29 18.46 -20.99 14.37
N ALA A 30 17.60 -21.43 13.44
CA ALA A 30 16.89 -20.53 12.53
C ALA A 30 15.88 -19.62 13.28
N THR A 31 15.28 -20.10 14.38
CA THR A 31 14.34 -19.30 15.20
C THR A 31 15.03 -18.32 16.16
N ASN A 32 16.35 -18.47 16.40
CA ASN A 32 17.12 -17.62 17.31
C ASN A 32 18.16 -16.73 16.60
N LEU A 33 18.16 -16.67 15.26
CA LEU A 33 18.97 -15.66 14.59
C LEU A 33 18.34 -14.28 14.87
N PRO A 34 19.14 -13.28 15.31
CA PRO A 34 18.63 -11.93 15.44
C PRO A 34 18.08 -11.49 14.08
N GLU A 35 16.87 -10.93 14.09
CA GLU A 35 16.31 -10.33 12.89
C GLU A 35 17.33 -9.32 12.33
N SER A 36 17.51 -9.32 11.00
CA SER A 36 18.33 -8.29 10.36
C SER A 36 17.75 -6.91 10.71
N PRO A 37 18.61 -5.90 10.95
CA PRO A 37 18.13 -4.57 11.27
C PRO A 37 17.19 -4.10 10.15
N LYS A 38 16.00 -3.60 10.54
CA LYS A 38 15.01 -3.08 9.61
C LYS A 38 15.61 -1.94 8.78
N SER A 39 15.25 -1.87 7.52
CA SER A 39 15.58 -0.72 6.69
C SER A 39 14.92 0.56 7.25
N GLY A 40 15.44 1.74 6.92
CA GLY A 40 14.84 3.00 7.35
C GLY A 40 13.37 3.14 6.91
N MET A 41 13.00 2.59 5.76
CA MET A 41 11.61 2.58 5.28
C MET A 41 10.70 1.65 6.09
N GLU A 42 11.19 0.46 6.47
CA GLU A 42 10.43 -0.46 7.33
C GLU A 42 10.23 0.11 8.74
N GLN A 43 11.26 0.78 9.28
CA GLN A 43 11.15 1.47 10.56
C GLN A 43 10.14 2.61 10.49
N TYR A 44 10.19 3.45 9.44
CA TYR A 44 9.22 4.53 9.21
C TYR A 44 7.78 3.99 9.11
N TYR A 45 7.58 2.91 8.36
CA TYR A 45 6.28 2.25 8.26
C TYR A 45 5.75 1.82 9.63
N ASP A 46 6.56 1.14 10.42
CA ASP A 46 6.17 0.65 11.76
C ASP A 46 5.85 1.83 12.71
N GLU A 47 6.65 2.89 12.69
CA GLU A 47 6.43 4.10 13.47
C GLU A 47 5.11 4.79 13.10
N LYS A 48 4.79 4.92 11.80
CA LYS A 48 3.52 5.47 11.31
C LYS A 48 2.33 4.61 11.73
N VAL A 49 2.42 3.29 11.59
CA VAL A 49 1.36 2.37 12.02
C VAL A 49 1.12 2.46 13.52
N ALA A 50 2.19 2.53 14.32
CA ALA A 50 2.08 2.71 15.77
C ALA A 50 1.45 4.06 16.13
N ALA A 51 1.86 5.15 15.45
CA ALA A 51 1.26 6.48 15.64
C ALA A 51 -0.23 6.48 15.33
N PHE A 52 -0.67 5.85 14.23
CA PHE A 52 -2.09 5.69 13.90
C PHE A 52 -2.87 4.99 15.01
N GLY A 53 -2.31 3.93 15.61
CA GLY A 53 -2.91 3.24 16.74
C GLY A 53 -3.14 4.15 17.96
N MET A 54 -2.15 4.99 18.27
CA MET A 54 -2.25 5.97 19.37
C MET A 54 -3.26 7.09 19.08
N GLU A 55 -3.27 7.60 17.86
CA GLU A 55 -4.19 8.67 17.42
C GLU A 55 -5.66 8.25 17.43
N ASN A 56 -5.93 6.97 17.13
CA ASN A 56 -7.29 6.46 17.01
C ASN A 56 -8.13 6.65 18.30
N SER A 57 -7.49 6.71 19.47
CA SER A 57 -8.17 7.00 20.74
C SER A 57 -8.75 8.41 20.81
N ASN A 58 -8.19 9.34 20.03
CA ASN A 58 -8.58 10.75 19.99
C ASN A 58 -9.43 11.08 18.76
N PHE A 59 -9.60 10.14 17.82
CA PHE A 59 -10.33 10.36 16.58
C PHE A 59 -11.82 10.04 16.74
N SER A 60 -12.66 10.90 16.18
CA SER A 60 -14.09 10.62 16.05
C SER A 60 -14.35 9.61 14.94
N ARG A 61 -15.25 8.67 15.17
CA ARG A 61 -15.75 7.77 14.13
C ARG A 61 -16.60 8.52 13.11
N GLY A 62 -16.81 7.92 11.96
CA GLY A 62 -17.72 8.47 10.93
C GLY A 62 -17.14 9.61 10.12
N GLN A 63 -15.85 9.84 10.19
CA GLN A 63 -15.17 10.90 9.47
C GLN A 63 -14.69 10.43 8.09
N ILE A 64 -13.89 11.23 7.40
CA ILE A 64 -13.30 10.92 6.08
C ILE A 64 -11.87 10.45 6.28
N VAL A 65 -11.48 9.34 5.66
CA VAL A 65 -10.11 8.83 5.69
C VAL A 65 -9.51 8.83 4.30
N PHE A 66 -8.33 9.44 4.16
CA PHE A 66 -7.46 9.31 3.00
C PHE A 66 -6.40 8.25 3.32
N ILE A 67 -6.30 7.20 2.51
CA ILE A 67 -5.36 6.10 2.70
C ILE A 67 -4.57 5.84 1.42
N GLY A 68 -3.27 5.64 1.56
CA GLY A 68 -2.38 5.43 0.41
C GLY A 68 -0.92 5.44 0.79
N ASP A 69 -0.09 5.78 -0.18
CA ASP A 69 1.37 5.89 -0.09
C ASP A 69 1.85 7.32 0.22
N SER A 70 3.06 7.66 -0.26
CA SER A 70 3.67 8.99 -0.05
C SER A 70 2.86 10.15 -0.63
N ILE A 71 2.16 9.94 -1.74
CA ILE A 71 1.34 11.00 -2.36
C ILE A 71 0.18 11.38 -1.42
N THR A 72 -0.36 10.41 -0.70
CA THR A 72 -1.37 10.64 0.35
C THR A 72 -0.71 11.17 1.63
N ASP A 73 0.41 10.60 2.07
CA ASP A 73 1.12 10.99 3.31
C ASP A 73 1.48 12.48 3.31
N LEU A 74 1.96 12.98 2.16
CA LEU A 74 2.36 14.38 1.95
C LEU A 74 1.20 15.35 1.71
N TYR A 75 -0.04 14.84 1.59
CA TYR A 75 -1.20 15.69 1.31
C TYR A 75 -1.62 16.48 2.56
N PRO A 76 -1.49 17.80 2.59
CA PRO A 76 -1.85 18.61 3.76
C PRO A 76 -3.38 18.82 3.81
N LEU A 77 -4.13 17.76 4.19
CA LEU A 77 -5.60 17.73 4.12
C LEU A 77 -6.26 18.91 4.84
N GLY A 78 -5.68 19.38 5.95
CA GLY A 78 -6.20 20.52 6.71
C GLY A 78 -6.26 21.81 5.90
N ASP A 79 -5.36 22.00 4.92
CA ASP A 79 -5.31 23.20 4.09
C ASP A 79 -6.43 23.20 3.02
N TYR A 80 -6.92 22.04 2.64
CA TYR A 80 -7.87 21.86 1.53
C TYR A 80 -9.29 21.50 1.96
N TYR A 81 -9.47 20.88 3.13
CA TYR A 81 -10.75 20.30 3.57
C TYR A 81 -11.24 20.85 4.91
N SER A 82 -10.66 21.94 5.42
CA SER A 82 -11.07 22.55 6.71
C SER A 82 -12.49 23.13 6.71
N ASP A 83 -13.10 23.29 5.56
CA ASP A 83 -14.47 23.79 5.36
C ASP A 83 -15.52 22.69 5.22
N LEU A 84 -15.13 21.42 5.32
CA LEU A 84 -16.07 20.30 5.34
C LEU A 84 -16.67 20.11 6.75
N ASP A 85 -17.91 19.63 6.83
CA ASP A 85 -18.55 19.27 8.08
C ASP A 85 -17.88 18.07 8.78
N LEU A 86 -17.30 17.15 7.99
CA LEU A 86 -16.57 15.99 8.46
C LEU A 86 -15.06 16.26 8.47
N MET A 87 -14.40 15.79 9.52
CA MET A 87 -12.93 15.84 9.60
C MET A 87 -12.29 14.87 8.61
N THR A 88 -11.10 15.24 8.13
CA THR A 88 -10.28 14.41 7.24
C THR A 88 -9.08 13.87 7.99
N TYR A 89 -8.87 12.55 7.94
CA TYR A 89 -7.74 11.87 8.56
C TYR A 89 -6.79 11.32 7.49
N ASN A 90 -5.52 11.70 7.58
CA ASN A 90 -4.50 11.20 6.69
C ASN A 90 -3.94 9.88 7.22
N ARG A 91 -4.08 8.81 6.42
CA ARG A 91 -3.54 7.47 6.66
C ARG A 91 -2.61 7.05 5.51
N GLY A 92 -1.89 8.02 4.92
CA GLY A 92 -0.79 7.77 4.00
C GLY A 92 0.47 7.32 4.73
N ILE A 93 1.27 6.48 4.10
CA ILE A 93 2.63 6.12 4.54
C ILE A 93 3.57 6.15 3.34
N SER A 94 4.62 6.97 3.40
CA SER A 94 5.60 7.08 2.32
C SER A 94 6.27 5.72 2.03
N GLY A 95 6.34 5.35 0.74
CA GLY A 95 6.89 4.07 0.30
C GLY A 95 5.92 2.88 0.42
N ASP A 96 4.69 3.08 0.88
CA ASP A 96 3.75 1.97 1.07
C ASP A 96 3.29 1.35 -0.26
N THR A 97 2.94 0.08 -0.19
CA THR A 97 2.47 -0.74 -1.31
C THR A 97 1.06 -1.26 -1.02
N THR A 98 0.43 -1.86 -2.03
CA THR A 98 -0.86 -2.55 -1.83
C THR A 98 -0.80 -3.60 -0.71
N LYS A 99 0.32 -4.32 -0.60
CA LYS A 99 0.57 -5.29 0.48
C LYS A 99 0.72 -4.63 1.85
N GLY A 100 1.36 -3.46 1.91
CA GLY A 100 1.52 -2.70 3.14
C GLY A 100 0.18 -2.15 3.64
N VAL A 101 -0.65 -1.58 2.76
CA VAL A 101 -2.02 -1.16 3.11
C VAL A 101 -2.82 -2.31 3.70
N LEU A 102 -2.79 -3.52 3.07
CA LEU A 102 -3.48 -4.71 3.59
C LEU A 102 -3.10 -5.05 5.02
N LYS A 103 -1.82 -4.93 5.39
CA LYS A 103 -1.33 -5.27 6.73
C LYS A 103 -1.83 -4.31 7.83
N ARG A 104 -2.23 -3.09 7.46
CA ARG A 104 -2.60 -2.03 8.40
C ARG A 104 -4.06 -1.58 8.33
N MET A 105 -4.93 -2.31 7.62
CA MET A 105 -6.34 -1.93 7.46
C MET A 105 -7.07 -1.83 8.79
N ASP A 106 -6.77 -2.69 9.76
CA ASP A 106 -7.36 -2.67 11.09
C ASP A 106 -7.16 -1.32 11.77
N VAL A 107 -5.91 -0.86 11.85
CA VAL A 107 -5.54 0.38 12.54
C VAL A 107 -5.88 1.62 11.69
N SER A 108 -5.78 1.52 10.37
CA SER A 108 -5.96 2.67 9.49
C SER A 108 -7.41 2.97 9.11
N LEU A 109 -8.26 1.95 9.07
CA LEU A 109 -9.66 2.06 8.62
C LEU A 109 -10.66 1.49 9.63
N TYR A 110 -10.51 0.21 10.02
CA TYR A 110 -11.57 -0.47 10.77
C TYR A 110 -11.77 0.09 12.17
N ALA A 111 -10.69 0.49 12.86
CA ALA A 111 -10.77 1.11 14.18
C ALA A 111 -11.47 2.48 14.15
N ILE A 112 -11.38 3.22 13.03
CA ILE A 112 -11.92 4.58 12.87
C ILE A 112 -13.38 4.53 12.39
N GLN A 113 -13.77 3.49 11.64
CA GLN A 113 -15.10 3.35 11.03
C GLN A 113 -15.52 4.60 10.24
N PRO A 114 -14.79 4.97 9.17
CA PRO A 114 -15.08 6.15 8.39
C PRO A 114 -16.41 6.03 7.64
N THR A 115 -17.06 7.14 7.35
CA THR A 115 -18.20 7.21 6.42
C THR A 115 -17.74 7.28 4.98
N LYS A 116 -16.56 7.88 4.74
CA LYS A 116 -15.99 8.00 3.40
C LYS A 116 -14.50 7.61 3.42
N VAL A 117 -14.04 6.88 2.40
CA VAL A 117 -12.64 6.52 2.17
C VAL A 117 -12.21 7.04 0.82
N VAL A 118 -11.04 7.66 0.75
CA VAL A 118 -10.33 8.02 -0.49
C VAL A 118 -9.06 7.19 -0.54
N LEU A 119 -8.97 6.27 -1.50
CA LEU A 119 -7.86 5.33 -1.65
C LEU A 119 -7.01 5.69 -2.87
N MET A 120 -5.70 5.89 -2.70
CA MET A 120 -4.72 5.97 -3.78
C MET A 120 -3.51 5.13 -3.43
N ILE A 121 -3.23 4.05 -4.17
CA ILE A 121 -2.13 3.12 -3.91
C ILE A 121 -1.73 2.38 -5.18
N GLY A 122 -0.45 2.01 -5.32
CA GLY A 122 0.04 1.12 -6.36
C GLY A 122 1.28 1.61 -7.10
N ILE A 123 1.67 2.88 -6.99
CA ILE A 123 2.87 3.39 -7.70
C ILE A 123 4.15 2.70 -7.19
N ASN A 124 4.25 2.42 -5.89
CA ASN A 124 5.41 1.74 -5.32
C ASN A 124 5.45 0.24 -5.67
N ASP A 125 4.31 -0.40 -5.87
CA ASP A 125 4.25 -1.77 -6.42
C ASP A 125 4.86 -1.79 -7.84
N ILE A 126 4.46 -0.84 -8.70
CA ILE A 126 4.94 -0.73 -10.08
C ILE A 126 6.44 -0.43 -10.09
N ASN A 127 6.89 0.55 -9.31
CA ASN A 127 8.30 0.97 -9.24
C ASN A 127 9.18 -0.12 -8.62
N GLY A 128 8.67 -0.87 -7.66
CA GLY A 128 9.32 -2.01 -7.02
C GLY A 128 9.32 -3.29 -7.86
N GLY A 129 8.67 -3.29 -9.04
CA GLY A 129 8.59 -4.45 -9.91
C GLY A 129 7.74 -5.60 -9.36
N VAL A 130 6.79 -5.29 -8.48
CA VAL A 130 5.81 -6.29 -8.00
C VAL A 130 5.00 -6.81 -9.19
N PRO A 131 4.81 -8.14 -9.31
CA PRO A 131 4.03 -8.69 -10.41
C PRO A 131 2.62 -8.07 -10.50
N PHE A 132 2.20 -7.72 -11.72
CA PHE A 132 0.90 -7.07 -11.98
C PHE A 132 -0.28 -7.81 -11.32
N LYS A 133 -0.27 -9.15 -11.43
CA LYS A 133 -1.28 -10.02 -10.83
C LYS A 133 -1.30 -9.94 -9.30
N GLU A 134 -0.15 -9.77 -8.67
CA GLU A 134 -0.06 -9.63 -7.21
C GLU A 134 -0.62 -8.28 -6.78
N THR A 135 -0.24 -7.19 -7.46
CA THR A 135 -0.75 -5.85 -7.20
C THR A 135 -2.27 -5.79 -7.34
N SER A 136 -2.83 -6.31 -8.44
CA SER A 136 -4.28 -6.31 -8.67
C SER A 136 -5.04 -7.19 -7.65
N ASN A 137 -4.47 -8.34 -7.26
CA ASN A 137 -5.05 -9.19 -6.23
C ASN A 137 -5.05 -8.51 -4.86
N ASN A 138 -3.95 -7.85 -4.49
CA ASN A 138 -3.87 -7.08 -3.24
C ASN A 138 -4.87 -5.92 -3.26
N TYR A 139 -4.97 -5.20 -4.39
CA TYR A 139 -5.94 -4.11 -4.55
C TYR A 139 -7.38 -4.62 -4.36
N LYS A 140 -7.72 -5.73 -5.00
CA LYS A 140 -9.02 -6.40 -4.81
C LYS A 140 -9.24 -6.78 -3.33
N ALA A 141 -8.25 -7.35 -2.66
CA ALA A 141 -8.36 -7.74 -1.25
C ALA A 141 -8.56 -6.53 -0.31
N ILE A 142 -7.98 -5.36 -0.62
CA ILE A 142 -8.26 -4.10 0.08
C ILE A 142 -9.75 -3.76 -0.05
N LEU A 143 -10.31 -3.79 -1.26
CA LEU A 143 -11.71 -3.46 -1.49
C LEU A 143 -12.66 -4.50 -0.87
N ASP A 144 -12.35 -5.80 -0.95
CA ASP A 144 -13.08 -6.87 -0.26
C ASP A 144 -13.10 -6.62 1.27
N GLY A 145 -11.96 -6.23 1.83
CA GLY A 145 -11.82 -5.90 3.25
C GLY A 145 -12.66 -4.69 3.67
N ILE A 146 -12.66 -3.62 2.87
CA ILE A 146 -13.50 -2.44 3.11
C ILE A 146 -14.98 -2.86 3.05
N LYS A 147 -15.40 -3.58 2.01
CA LYS A 147 -16.79 -4.02 1.82
C LYS A 147 -17.29 -4.90 2.98
N THR A 148 -16.42 -5.77 3.49
CA THR A 148 -16.77 -6.70 4.56
C THR A 148 -16.85 -6.02 5.93
N ASN A 149 -15.86 -5.19 6.26
CA ASN A 149 -15.71 -4.63 7.60
C ASN A 149 -16.35 -3.24 7.76
N LEU A 150 -16.61 -2.55 6.65
CA LEU A 150 -17.15 -1.20 6.58
C LEU A 150 -18.29 -1.10 5.54
N PRO A 151 -19.36 -1.90 5.66
CA PRO A 151 -20.37 -2.06 4.60
C PRO A 151 -21.15 -0.77 4.28
N ASN A 152 -21.14 0.22 5.17
CA ASN A 152 -21.82 1.51 4.97
C ASN A 152 -20.88 2.64 4.52
N THR A 153 -19.59 2.35 4.33
CA THR A 153 -18.58 3.33 3.92
C THR A 153 -18.62 3.55 2.42
N VAL A 154 -18.74 4.81 2.01
CA VAL A 154 -18.59 5.19 0.59
C VAL A 154 -17.11 5.26 0.27
N THR A 155 -16.69 4.58 -0.80
CA THR A 155 -15.26 4.50 -1.18
C THR A 155 -15.03 5.10 -2.56
N TYR A 156 -14.06 6.01 -2.61
CA TYR A 156 -13.54 6.65 -3.82
C TYR A 156 -12.13 6.16 -4.07
N CYS A 157 -11.92 5.52 -5.21
CA CYS A 157 -10.62 4.97 -5.61
C CYS A 157 -10.00 5.88 -6.67
N MET A 158 -8.86 6.46 -6.35
CA MET A 158 -8.12 7.33 -7.26
C MET A 158 -7.31 6.51 -8.25
N SER A 159 -7.14 7.04 -9.47
CA SER A 159 -6.13 6.52 -10.39
C SER A 159 -4.72 6.64 -9.80
N ILE A 160 -3.85 5.69 -10.12
CA ILE A 160 -2.39 5.79 -9.90
C ILE A 160 -1.84 6.84 -10.84
N LEU A 161 -0.95 7.72 -10.38
CA LEU A 161 -0.45 8.87 -11.13
C LEU A 161 0.78 8.54 -11.98
N PRO A 162 0.99 9.27 -13.10
CA PRO A 162 2.20 9.14 -13.89
C PRO A 162 3.39 9.82 -13.22
N MET A 163 4.60 9.49 -13.68
CA MET A 163 5.83 10.18 -13.31
C MET A 163 6.21 11.23 -14.35
N SER A 164 6.94 12.26 -13.92
CA SER A 164 7.52 13.32 -14.73
C SER A 164 9.01 13.07 -15.02
N ASP A 165 9.55 13.69 -16.06
CA ASP A 165 10.98 13.65 -16.37
C ASP A 165 11.86 14.28 -15.27
N LYS A 166 11.32 15.08 -14.36
CA LYS A 166 12.06 15.63 -13.21
C LYS A 166 12.70 14.55 -12.33
N ILE A 167 12.13 13.34 -12.27
CA ILE A 167 12.72 12.22 -11.53
C ILE A 167 14.11 11.85 -12.06
N LEU A 168 14.41 12.14 -13.34
CA LEU A 168 15.69 11.84 -13.96
C LEU A 168 16.85 12.66 -13.39
N GLU A 169 16.56 13.75 -12.66
CA GLU A 169 17.58 14.53 -11.95
C GLU A 169 18.19 13.76 -10.77
N VAL A 170 17.47 12.76 -10.23
CA VAL A 170 17.88 12.00 -9.04
C VAL A 170 17.97 10.49 -9.26
N ALA A 171 17.34 9.96 -10.30
CA ALA A 171 17.32 8.53 -10.59
C ALA A 171 17.28 8.25 -12.10
N GLN A 172 17.90 7.14 -12.52
CA GLN A 172 17.74 6.64 -13.88
C GLN A 172 16.52 5.73 -13.96
N VAL A 173 15.44 6.22 -14.58
CA VAL A 173 14.16 5.51 -14.68
C VAL A 173 13.68 5.53 -16.12
N ASP A 174 13.16 4.41 -16.61
CA ASP A 174 12.43 4.34 -17.88
C ASP A 174 11.01 4.92 -17.68
N ILE A 175 10.89 6.25 -17.76
CA ILE A 175 9.63 6.96 -17.54
C ILE A 175 8.52 6.48 -18.50
N PRO A 176 8.75 6.37 -19.83
CA PRO A 176 7.72 5.87 -20.75
C PRO A 176 7.23 4.48 -20.38
N GLY A 177 8.15 3.55 -20.07
CA GLY A 177 7.80 2.18 -19.70
C GLY A 177 7.08 2.10 -18.35
N GLN A 178 7.49 2.88 -17.36
CA GLN A 178 6.79 2.93 -16.06
C GLN A 178 5.41 3.56 -16.20
N ASN A 179 5.27 4.68 -16.91
CA ASN A 179 3.96 5.31 -17.14
C ASN A 179 3.02 4.42 -17.98
N GLN A 180 3.56 3.59 -18.88
CA GLN A 180 2.77 2.56 -19.57
C GLN A 180 2.20 1.55 -18.55
N LYS A 181 3.01 1.03 -17.63
CA LYS A 181 2.55 0.11 -16.57
C LYS A 181 1.50 0.75 -15.66
N VAL A 182 1.66 2.05 -15.34
CA VAL A 182 0.66 2.81 -14.57
C VAL A 182 -0.68 2.82 -15.30
N ARG A 183 -0.70 3.12 -16.60
CA ARG A 183 -1.95 3.10 -17.40
C ARG A 183 -2.57 1.70 -17.42
N GLU A 184 -1.77 0.68 -17.69
CA GLU A 184 -2.24 -0.72 -17.70
C GLU A 184 -2.84 -1.12 -16.35
N MET A 185 -2.20 -0.74 -15.25
CA MET A 185 -2.73 -1.00 -13.90
C MET A 185 -4.02 -0.21 -13.63
N ASN A 186 -4.11 1.04 -14.05
CA ASN A 186 -5.35 1.81 -13.94
C ASN A 186 -6.51 1.15 -14.70
N GLU A 187 -6.25 0.60 -15.89
CA GLU A 187 -7.28 -0.16 -16.62
C GLU A 187 -7.64 -1.49 -15.93
N GLU A 188 -6.68 -2.16 -15.29
CA GLU A 188 -6.92 -3.40 -14.55
C GLU A 188 -7.77 -3.19 -13.29
N ILE A 189 -7.55 -2.09 -12.55
CA ILE A 189 -8.28 -1.84 -11.29
C ILE A 189 -9.69 -1.27 -11.51
N LYS A 190 -9.98 -0.60 -12.61
CA LYS A 190 -11.30 -0.02 -12.90
C LYS A 190 -12.45 -1.03 -12.78
N PRO A 191 -12.44 -2.20 -13.46
CA PRO A 191 -13.48 -3.20 -13.31
C PRO A 191 -13.56 -3.74 -11.88
N ILE A 192 -12.43 -3.93 -11.20
CA ILE A 192 -12.42 -4.38 -9.80
C ILE A 192 -13.17 -3.38 -8.90
N ILE A 193 -12.94 -2.07 -9.08
CA ILE A 193 -13.62 -1.00 -8.33
C ILE A 193 -15.12 -1.02 -8.61
N ALA A 194 -15.50 -1.12 -9.90
CA ALA A 194 -16.89 -1.15 -10.31
C ALA A 194 -17.67 -2.36 -9.76
N ASP A 195 -17.05 -3.55 -9.76
CA ASP A 195 -17.64 -4.79 -9.22
C ASP A 195 -17.90 -4.70 -7.71
N HIS A 196 -17.16 -3.86 -6.98
CA HIS A 196 -17.40 -3.58 -5.57
C HIS A 196 -18.49 -2.53 -5.34
N GLY A 197 -18.94 -1.82 -6.39
CA GLY A 197 -19.87 -0.71 -6.29
C GLY A 197 -19.23 0.59 -5.81
N TYR A 198 -17.90 0.72 -5.95
CA TYR A 198 -17.14 1.90 -5.56
C TYR A 198 -16.92 2.85 -6.76
N THR A 199 -16.55 4.08 -6.48
CA THR A 199 -16.36 5.11 -7.51
C THR A 199 -14.87 5.23 -7.86
N TYR A 200 -14.53 5.05 -9.14
CA TYR A 200 -13.22 5.39 -9.68
C TYR A 200 -13.16 6.88 -10.03
N LEU A 201 -12.12 7.58 -9.57
CA LEU A 201 -11.87 8.99 -9.88
C LEU A 201 -10.56 9.12 -10.64
N ASP A 202 -10.66 9.56 -11.90
CA ASP A 202 -9.54 9.65 -12.82
C ASP A 202 -8.74 10.94 -12.65
N LEU A 203 -7.87 10.97 -11.63
CA LEU A 203 -6.91 12.07 -11.45
C LEU A 203 -5.77 12.01 -12.47
N TYR A 204 -5.39 10.81 -12.95
CA TYR A 204 -4.34 10.61 -13.94
C TYR A 204 -4.55 11.53 -15.16
N SER A 205 -5.75 11.49 -15.74
CA SER A 205 -6.09 12.27 -16.93
C SER A 205 -6.04 13.78 -16.70
N LEU A 206 -6.22 14.25 -15.47
CA LEU A 206 -6.18 15.67 -15.11
C LEU A 206 -4.78 16.22 -14.88
N VAL A 207 -3.81 15.35 -14.57
CA VAL A 207 -2.45 15.76 -14.21
C VAL A 207 -1.40 15.44 -15.29
N GLN A 208 -1.76 14.63 -16.29
CA GLN A 208 -0.84 14.28 -17.37
C GLN A 208 -0.67 15.42 -18.40
N ASP A 209 0.47 15.40 -19.09
CA ASP A 209 0.76 16.18 -20.28
C ASP A 209 0.37 15.41 -21.57
N GLU A 210 0.65 15.97 -22.72
CA GLU A 210 0.42 15.38 -24.06
C GLU A 210 1.25 14.10 -24.31
N ASN A 211 2.33 13.92 -23.57
CA ASN A 211 3.21 12.73 -23.60
C ASN A 211 2.85 11.70 -22.53
N GLN A 212 1.70 11.88 -21.84
CA GLN A 212 1.22 10.99 -20.77
C GLN A 212 2.17 10.94 -19.56
N LYS A 213 2.89 12.01 -19.28
CA LYS A 213 3.74 12.21 -18.11
C LYS A 213 3.06 13.17 -17.14
N LEU A 214 3.41 13.10 -15.87
CA LEU A 214 3.01 14.10 -14.89
C LEU A 214 3.55 15.47 -15.33
N ARG A 215 2.67 16.45 -15.41
CA ARG A 215 3.06 17.82 -15.78
C ARG A 215 4.09 18.39 -14.79
N ASN A 216 5.16 18.96 -15.31
CA ASN A 216 6.29 19.42 -14.50
C ASN A 216 5.91 20.50 -13.47
N GLU A 217 4.91 21.34 -13.76
CA GLU A 217 4.42 22.36 -12.83
C GLU A 217 3.60 21.81 -11.66
N LEU A 218 3.25 20.51 -11.68
CA LEU A 218 2.47 19.85 -10.64
C LEU A 218 3.32 19.04 -9.66
N THR A 219 4.63 19.00 -9.86
CA THR A 219 5.56 18.21 -9.06
C THR A 219 6.90 18.93 -8.92
N ASP A 220 7.60 18.68 -7.83
CA ASP A 220 8.95 19.23 -7.61
C ASP A 220 10.03 18.16 -7.84
N ASP A 221 9.71 16.87 -7.64
CA ASP A 221 10.64 15.72 -7.73
C ASP A 221 10.30 14.70 -8.83
N GLY A 222 9.18 14.90 -9.54
CA GLY A 222 8.74 14.04 -10.64
C GLY A 222 7.79 12.91 -10.26
N ILE A 223 7.46 12.73 -8.98
CA ILE A 223 6.53 11.72 -8.47
C ILE A 223 5.45 12.33 -7.58
N HIS A 224 5.85 13.12 -6.58
CA HIS A 224 4.92 13.69 -5.60
C HIS A 224 4.27 14.95 -6.13
N LEU A 225 3.00 15.17 -5.77
CA LEU A 225 2.30 16.39 -6.12
C LEU A 225 2.79 17.54 -5.24
N ASN A 226 2.98 18.71 -5.85
CA ASN A 226 3.12 19.96 -5.13
C ASN A 226 1.73 20.62 -4.89
N SER A 227 1.71 21.85 -4.36
CA SER A 227 0.45 22.55 -4.05
C SER A 227 -0.49 22.71 -5.26
N ASN A 228 0.05 22.91 -6.47
CA ASN A 228 -0.76 23.00 -7.69
C ASN A 228 -1.40 21.62 -8.02
N GLY A 229 -0.64 20.53 -7.87
CA GLY A 229 -1.13 19.18 -8.08
C GLY A 229 -2.19 18.80 -7.05
N PHE A 230 -1.98 19.10 -5.77
CA PHE A 230 -2.97 18.87 -4.72
C PHE A 230 -4.25 19.69 -4.92
N ALA A 231 -4.16 20.90 -5.46
CA ALA A 231 -5.34 21.68 -5.81
C ALA A 231 -6.21 20.99 -6.88
N ILE A 232 -5.60 20.37 -7.88
CA ILE A 232 -6.33 19.58 -8.89
C ILE A 232 -6.99 18.36 -8.26
N TRP A 233 -6.27 17.62 -7.40
CA TRP A 233 -6.84 16.49 -6.67
C TRP A 233 -8.01 16.91 -5.79
N THR A 234 -7.85 18.01 -5.04
CA THR A 234 -8.92 18.59 -4.22
C THR A 234 -10.16 18.90 -5.05
N ASN A 235 -10.01 19.61 -6.17
CA ASN A 235 -11.12 19.99 -7.04
C ASN A 235 -11.87 18.78 -7.58
N LEU A 236 -11.17 17.67 -7.86
CA LEU A 236 -11.80 16.43 -8.31
C LEU A 236 -12.58 15.74 -7.18
N VAL A 237 -12.01 15.66 -5.97
CA VAL A 237 -12.55 14.82 -4.88
C VAL A 237 -13.55 15.56 -4.00
N LYS A 238 -13.33 16.84 -3.72
CA LYS A 238 -14.12 17.63 -2.76
C LYS A 238 -15.63 17.60 -2.98
N PRO A 239 -16.17 17.66 -4.23
CA PRO A 239 -17.60 17.54 -4.46
C PRO A 239 -18.25 16.23 -3.99
N TYR A 240 -17.45 15.16 -3.87
CA TYR A 240 -17.91 13.86 -3.36
C TYR A 240 -17.82 13.75 -1.83
N LEU A 241 -17.12 14.67 -1.19
CA LEU A 241 -16.89 14.67 0.25
C LEU A 241 -17.88 15.57 1.02
N MET A 242 -18.52 16.50 0.32
CA MET A 242 -19.55 17.39 0.84
C MET A 242 -20.83 16.66 1.24
#